data_74a985c6ec611d992d770ed39c7fcf98
#
_entry.id   74a985c6ec611d992d770ed39c7fcf98
#
_cell.length_a   1.000
_cell.length_b   1.000
_cell.length_c   1.000
_cell.angle_alpha   90.00
_cell.angle_beta   90.00
_cell.angle_gamma   90.00
#
_symmetry.space_group_name_H-M   'P 1'
#
loop_
_entity.id
_entity.type
_entity.pdbx_description
1 polymer ?
#
loop_
_entity_poly.entity_id
_entity_poly.type
_entity_poly.pdbx_seq_one_letter_code
_entity_poly.pdbx_strand_id
1 'polypeptide(L)'
;YAYTVEPLYIPIGQEVIAADFYRPKNLKKPAVIIMAHGFACLRQFKLVSYAQKIAQAGYAVVLFDYRFWGGSTGFPRELISLQNQLDDWKTVVSYVATQKKINPKKIALWGTSLSGGYVLSLASELKSVQAIMVQVPYVDGAETAKLFPIQQLPKALKISSQDYMGAKVGMLPRTLPVVHPFDLCFIPTKDSYNGYMSIVNPDYFWSGEVPARVFFNLIRFRPIQTV
;
A
#
# COMPACT_ATOMS: atom_id res chain seq x y z
N TYR A 1 14.87 -11.05 -19.56
CA TYR A 1 16.11 -10.43 -19.06
C TYR A 1 16.51 -11.02 -17.71
N ALA A 2 17.82 -11.22 -17.49
CA ALA A 2 18.35 -11.36 -16.13
C ALA A 2 18.31 -9.99 -15.44
N TYR A 3 18.16 -9.97 -14.13
CA TYR A 3 18.04 -8.74 -13.34
C TYR A 3 18.86 -8.83 -12.03
N THR A 4 19.10 -7.68 -11.41
CA THR A 4 19.61 -7.55 -10.03
C THR A 4 18.49 -7.04 -9.13
N VAL A 5 18.60 -7.31 -7.84
CA VAL A 5 17.74 -6.72 -6.80
C VAL A 5 18.65 -5.99 -5.83
N GLU A 6 18.37 -4.70 -5.63
CA GLU A 6 19.14 -3.84 -4.73
C GLU A 6 18.15 -3.20 -3.72
N PRO A 7 18.45 -3.19 -2.41
CA PRO A 7 17.62 -2.47 -1.46
C PRO A 7 17.72 -0.96 -1.69
N LEU A 8 16.60 -0.26 -1.52
CA LEU A 8 16.53 1.20 -1.50
C LEU A 8 15.96 1.66 -0.16
N TYR A 9 16.51 2.76 0.35
CA TYR A 9 16.04 3.44 1.55
C TYR A 9 15.79 4.91 1.20
N ILE A 10 14.52 5.27 1.11
CA ILE A 10 14.07 6.57 0.61
C ILE A 10 13.65 7.43 1.81
N PRO A 11 14.34 8.54 2.09
CA PRO A 11 13.99 9.40 3.22
C PRO A 11 12.68 10.16 2.97
N ILE A 12 11.88 10.27 4.02
CA ILE A 12 10.63 11.06 4.05
C ILE A 12 10.40 11.65 5.45
N GLY A 13 10.67 12.94 5.62
CA GLY A 13 10.67 13.56 6.95
C GLY A 13 11.69 12.92 7.87
N GLN A 14 11.25 12.41 9.02
CA GLN A 14 12.08 11.67 9.97
C GLN A 14 12.10 10.16 9.72
N GLU A 15 11.32 9.68 8.74
CA GLU A 15 11.12 8.28 8.43
C GLU A 15 11.87 7.85 7.17
N VAL A 16 11.93 6.55 6.95
CA VAL A 16 12.54 5.92 5.79
C VAL A 16 11.57 4.92 5.17
N ILE A 17 11.34 5.06 3.87
CA ILE A 17 10.61 4.08 3.06
C ILE A 17 11.61 3.04 2.57
N ALA A 18 11.38 1.76 2.89
CA ALA A 18 12.13 0.64 2.36
C ALA A 18 11.52 0.13 1.06
N ALA A 19 12.37 -0.11 0.07
CA ALA A 19 11.97 -0.65 -1.22
C ALA A 19 13.01 -1.63 -1.77
N ASP A 20 12.59 -2.45 -2.73
CA ASP A 20 13.46 -3.30 -3.52
C ASP A 20 13.48 -2.80 -4.96
N PHE A 21 14.67 -2.56 -5.48
CA PHE A 21 14.90 -2.13 -6.86
C PHE A 21 15.32 -3.31 -7.72
N TYR A 22 14.42 -3.80 -8.54
CA TYR A 22 14.65 -4.82 -9.55
C TYR A 22 15.10 -4.13 -10.83
N ARG A 23 16.33 -4.40 -11.28
CA ARG A 23 16.90 -3.77 -12.48
C ARG A 23 17.32 -4.82 -13.50
N PRO A 24 16.74 -4.81 -14.71
CA PRO A 24 17.20 -5.66 -15.81
C PRO A 24 18.67 -5.40 -16.12
N LYS A 25 19.45 -6.48 -16.29
CA LYS A 25 20.83 -6.40 -16.77
C LYS A 25 20.84 -6.00 -18.24
N ASN A 26 21.95 -5.39 -18.68
CA ASN A 26 22.19 -5.01 -20.09
C ASN A 26 21.24 -3.92 -20.66
N LEU A 27 20.42 -3.28 -19.83
CA LEU A 27 19.67 -2.09 -20.19
C LEU A 27 20.20 -0.87 -19.43
N LYS A 28 20.63 0.15 -20.18
CA LYS A 28 21.24 1.36 -19.58
C LYS A 28 20.21 2.17 -18.78
N LYS A 29 19.04 2.42 -19.37
CA LYS A 29 17.96 3.24 -18.78
C LYS A 29 16.59 2.62 -19.11
N PRO A 30 16.20 1.51 -18.48
CA PRO A 30 14.88 0.90 -18.68
C PRO A 30 13.76 1.84 -18.22
N ALA A 31 12.57 1.66 -18.75
CA ALA A 31 11.34 2.19 -18.15
C ALA A 31 11.17 1.56 -16.77
N VAL A 32 10.54 2.28 -15.84
CA VAL A 32 10.36 1.82 -14.46
C VAL A 32 8.89 1.75 -14.09
N ILE A 33 8.52 0.68 -13.38
CA ILE A 33 7.21 0.51 -12.78
C ILE A 33 7.37 0.58 -11.27
N ILE A 34 6.71 1.55 -10.64
CA ILE A 34 6.68 1.69 -9.18
C ILE A 34 5.45 0.94 -8.67
N MET A 35 5.64 0.07 -7.68
CA MET A 35 4.63 -0.84 -7.17
C MET A 35 4.49 -0.73 -5.66
N ALA A 36 3.25 -0.81 -5.16
CA ALA A 36 2.98 -0.97 -3.74
C ALA A 36 1.81 -1.91 -3.46
N HIS A 37 1.82 -2.44 -2.24
CA HIS A 37 0.82 -3.38 -1.73
C HIS A 37 -0.51 -2.70 -1.39
N GLY A 38 -1.57 -3.50 -1.26
CA GLY A 38 -2.90 -3.06 -0.85
C GLY A 38 -3.04 -2.86 0.67
N PHE A 39 -4.29 -2.86 1.12
CA PHE A 39 -4.63 -2.66 2.53
C PHE A 39 -3.93 -3.68 3.42
N ALA A 40 -3.21 -3.19 4.44
CA ALA A 40 -2.60 -4.01 5.49
C ALA A 40 -1.71 -5.18 5.01
N CYS A 41 -1.08 -5.04 3.84
CA CYS A 41 -0.15 -6.04 3.31
C CYS A 41 1.31 -5.60 3.48
N LEU A 42 2.22 -6.43 2.99
CA LEU A 42 3.65 -6.13 2.84
C LEU A 42 4.05 -6.36 1.38
N ARG A 43 5.13 -5.69 0.94
CA ARG A 43 5.69 -5.92 -0.40
C ARG A 43 6.07 -7.39 -0.63
N GLN A 44 6.40 -8.14 0.43
CA GLN A 44 6.75 -9.55 0.37
C GLN A 44 5.53 -10.48 0.21
N PHE A 45 4.30 -9.95 0.27
CA PHE A 45 3.08 -10.75 0.10
C PHE A 45 2.75 -10.94 -1.38
N LYS A 46 3.42 -11.91 -2.04
CA LYS A 46 3.28 -12.28 -3.46
C LYS A 46 3.67 -11.21 -4.49
N LEU A 47 3.80 -9.92 -4.14
CA LEU A 47 4.17 -8.88 -5.09
C LEU A 47 5.58 -9.04 -5.65
N VAL A 48 6.48 -9.68 -4.89
CA VAL A 48 7.81 -10.07 -5.37
C VAL A 48 7.74 -10.86 -6.68
N SER A 49 6.80 -11.80 -6.80
CA SER A 49 6.63 -12.60 -8.03
C SER A 49 6.23 -11.74 -9.23
N TYR A 50 5.40 -10.72 -9.02
CA TYR A 50 5.04 -9.74 -10.06
C TYR A 50 6.26 -8.90 -10.46
N ALA A 51 6.98 -8.35 -9.48
CA ALA A 51 8.18 -7.55 -9.73
C ALA A 51 9.24 -8.33 -10.51
N GLN A 52 9.45 -9.61 -10.18
CA GLN A 52 10.37 -10.50 -10.90
C GLN A 52 9.95 -10.72 -12.35
N LYS A 53 8.68 -11.01 -12.62
CA LYS A 53 8.16 -11.19 -13.98
C LYS A 53 8.30 -9.92 -14.83
N ILE A 54 8.01 -8.78 -14.23
CA ILE A 54 8.13 -7.47 -14.88
C ILE A 54 9.61 -7.17 -15.19
N ALA A 55 10.52 -7.45 -14.24
CA ALA A 55 11.95 -7.28 -14.45
C ALA A 55 12.48 -8.20 -15.55
N GLN A 56 12.03 -9.45 -15.60
CA GLN A 56 12.35 -10.40 -16.68
C GLN A 56 11.84 -9.92 -18.04
N ALA A 57 10.75 -9.15 -18.08
CA ALA A 57 10.24 -8.54 -19.31
C ALA A 57 11.01 -7.29 -19.77
N GLY A 58 12.02 -6.83 -18.99
CA GLY A 58 12.88 -5.71 -19.38
C GLY A 58 12.52 -4.36 -18.76
N TYR A 59 11.61 -4.31 -17.80
CA TYR A 59 11.27 -3.11 -17.05
C TYR A 59 12.01 -3.09 -15.70
N ALA A 60 12.48 -1.94 -15.27
CA ALA A 60 12.87 -1.79 -13.87
C ALA A 60 11.62 -1.76 -12.97
N VAL A 61 11.76 -2.24 -11.75
CA VAL A 61 10.67 -2.19 -10.77
C VAL A 61 11.20 -1.62 -9.46
N VAL A 62 10.45 -0.69 -8.86
CA VAL A 62 10.63 -0.27 -7.47
C VAL A 62 9.40 -0.72 -6.70
N LEU A 63 9.57 -1.72 -5.84
CA LEU A 63 8.53 -2.29 -5.00
C LEU A 63 8.76 -1.85 -3.57
N PHE A 64 7.85 -1.06 -2.96
CA PHE A 64 8.07 -0.45 -1.65
C PHE A 64 7.02 -0.81 -0.60
N ASP A 65 7.41 -0.75 0.68
CA ASP A 65 6.49 -0.72 1.82
C ASP A 65 6.18 0.72 2.20
N TYR A 66 4.93 1.02 2.52
CA TYR A 66 4.57 2.32 3.10
C TYR A 66 5.23 2.56 4.44
N ARG A 67 5.39 3.83 4.87
CA ARG A 67 5.78 4.16 6.26
C ARG A 67 4.93 3.37 7.23
N PHE A 68 5.50 3.00 8.37
CA PHE A 68 4.90 2.19 9.44
C PHE A 68 4.74 0.69 9.10
N TRP A 69 5.02 0.26 7.87
CA TRP A 69 4.84 -1.12 7.39
C TRP A 69 6.16 -1.79 7.01
N GLY A 70 6.21 -3.10 7.17
CA GLY A 70 7.31 -3.94 6.71
C GLY A 70 8.69 -3.43 7.08
N GLY A 71 9.56 -3.24 6.09
CA GLY A 71 10.91 -2.72 6.27
C GLY A 71 11.02 -1.20 6.42
N SER A 72 9.93 -0.44 6.19
CA SER A 72 9.90 1.00 6.38
C SER A 72 9.81 1.37 7.86
N THR A 73 10.31 2.55 8.24
CA THR A 73 10.27 3.03 9.62
C THR A 73 8.93 3.69 9.97
N GLY A 74 8.81 4.11 11.22
CA GLY A 74 7.67 4.84 11.76
C GLY A 74 6.93 4.11 12.88
N PHE A 75 6.30 4.91 13.75
CA PHE A 75 5.51 4.44 14.88
C PHE A 75 4.22 5.25 15.01
N PRO A 76 3.08 4.64 15.39
CA PRO A 76 2.91 3.21 15.69
C PRO A 76 3.03 2.34 14.43
N ARG A 77 3.48 1.08 14.62
CA ARG A 77 3.58 0.12 13.51
C ARG A 77 2.20 -0.21 12.95
N GLU A 78 2.19 -0.58 11.67
CA GLU A 78 1.00 -1.00 10.92
C GLU A 78 -0.12 0.06 10.88
N LEU A 79 0.25 1.34 11.09
CA LEU A 79 -0.66 2.46 10.90
C LEU A 79 -0.96 2.66 9.42
N ILE A 80 -2.25 2.73 9.08
CA ILE A 80 -2.71 3.22 7.78
C ILE A 80 -3.20 4.66 7.96
N SER A 81 -2.50 5.57 7.31
CA SER A 81 -2.93 6.95 7.09
C SER A 81 -2.99 7.17 5.58
N LEU A 82 -4.19 7.41 5.05
CA LEU A 82 -4.36 7.57 3.60
C LEU A 82 -3.50 8.71 3.05
N GLN A 83 -3.45 9.85 3.78
CA GLN A 83 -2.62 10.98 3.38
C GLN A 83 -1.13 10.60 3.38
N ASN A 84 -0.63 9.96 4.45
CA ASN A 84 0.76 9.54 4.51
C ASN A 84 1.11 8.58 3.38
N GLN A 85 0.22 7.64 3.03
CA GLN A 85 0.47 6.70 1.94
C GLN A 85 0.44 7.38 0.55
N LEU A 86 -0.39 8.40 0.35
CA LEU A 86 -0.33 9.25 -0.84
C LEU A 86 1.00 10.04 -0.91
N ASP A 87 1.46 10.57 0.22
CA ASP A 87 2.75 11.27 0.29
C ASP A 87 3.93 10.33 0.07
N ASP A 88 3.82 9.07 0.54
CA ASP A 88 4.81 8.02 0.27
C ASP A 88 4.94 7.76 -1.24
N TRP A 89 3.82 7.61 -1.94
CA TRP A 89 3.81 7.48 -3.40
C TRP A 89 4.51 8.66 -4.09
N LYS A 90 4.14 9.90 -3.73
CA LYS A 90 4.73 11.13 -4.30
C LYS A 90 6.24 11.17 -4.06
N THR A 91 6.66 10.80 -2.86
CA THR A 91 8.09 10.77 -2.49
C THR A 91 8.85 9.71 -3.27
N VAL A 92 8.31 8.49 -3.37
CA VAL A 92 8.94 7.41 -4.13
C VAL A 92 9.04 7.77 -5.61
N VAL A 93 7.99 8.31 -6.22
CA VAL A 93 8.01 8.76 -7.63
C VAL A 93 9.08 9.84 -7.84
N SER A 94 9.13 10.84 -6.97
CA SER A 94 10.12 11.93 -7.04
C SER A 94 11.54 11.40 -6.90
N TYR A 95 11.79 10.52 -5.93
CA TYR A 95 13.10 9.88 -5.73
C TYR A 95 13.51 9.05 -6.94
N VAL A 96 12.61 8.21 -7.46
CA VAL A 96 12.88 7.36 -8.63
C VAL A 96 13.21 8.20 -9.85
N ALA A 97 12.51 9.32 -10.07
CA ALA A 97 12.77 10.21 -11.20
C ALA A 97 14.19 10.79 -11.22
N THR A 98 14.87 10.89 -10.06
CA THR A 98 16.27 11.37 -9.97
C THR A 98 17.30 10.27 -10.24
N GLN A 99 16.91 9.00 -10.33
CA GLN A 99 17.84 7.89 -10.44
C GLN A 99 18.48 7.82 -11.84
N LYS A 100 19.81 7.84 -11.91
CA LYS A 100 20.56 7.77 -13.18
C LYS A 100 20.39 6.45 -13.94
N LYS A 101 19.99 5.39 -13.22
CA LYS A 101 19.87 4.01 -13.73
C LYS A 101 18.54 3.73 -14.45
N ILE A 102 17.60 4.67 -14.49
CA ILE A 102 16.28 4.53 -15.14
C ILE A 102 16.01 5.66 -16.15
N ASN A 103 14.98 5.49 -16.97
CA ASN A 103 14.48 6.56 -17.83
C ASN A 103 13.41 7.40 -17.09
N PRO A 104 13.71 8.64 -16.65
CA PRO A 104 12.78 9.45 -15.88
C PRO A 104 11.53 9.90 -16.67
N LYS A 105 11.56 9.75 -18.01
CA LYS A 105 10.41 10.03 -18.90
C LYS A 105 9.51 8.80 -19.12
N LYS A 106 9.84 7.67 -18.52
CA LYS A 106 9.10 6.40 -18.68
C LYS A 106 8.83 5.77 -17.33
N ILE A 107 8.04 6.47 -16.49
CA ILE A 107 7.61 6.02 -15.16
C ILE A 107 6.16 5.59 -15.27
N ALA A 108 5.85 4.39 -14.79
CA ALA A 108 4.49 3.89 -14.61
C ALA A 108 4.24 3.52 -13.15
N LEU A 109 2.98 3.58 -12.72
CA LEU A 109 2.58 3.14 -11.38
C LEU A 109 1.75 1.85 -11.49
N TRP A 110 1.92 0.97 -10.52
CA TRP A 110 1.11 -0.22 -10.37
C TRP A 110 0.61 -0.33 -8.92
N GLY A 111 -0.70 -0.41 -8.74
CA GLY A 111 -1.30 -0.55 -7.43
C GLY A 111 -2.40 -1.60 -7.40
N THR A 112 -2.50 -2.35 -6.28
CA THR A 112 -3.58 -3.30 -6.06
C THR A 112 -4.47 -2.86 -4.91
N SER A 113 -5.79 -3.09 -4.99
CA SER A 113 -6.75 -2.79 -3.94
C SER A 113 -6.67 -1.32 -3.50
N LEU A 114 -6.42 -1.03 -2.22
CA LEU A 114 -6.27 0.33 -1.69
C LEU A 114 -5.17 1.11 -2.43
N SER A 115 -4.05 0.47 -2.74
CA SER A 115 -2.97 1.07 -3.52
C SER A 115 -3.40 1.40 -4.95
N GLY A 116 -4.30 0.60 -5.54
CA GLY A 116 -4.92 0.92 -6.83
C GLY A 116 -5.73 2.21 -6.76
N GLY A 117 -6.44 2.46 -5.65
CA GLY A 117 -7.12 3.71 -5.39
C GLY A 117 -6.18 4.92 -5.31
N TYR A 118 -5.02 4.77 -4.65
CA TYR A 118 -4.00 5.82 -4.62
C TYR A 118 -3.45 6.13 -6.01
N VAL A 119 -3.14 5.10 -6.78
CA VAL A 119 -2.63 5.25 -8.15
C VAL A 119 -3.63 6.00 -9.03
N LEU A 120 -4.93 5.69 -8.94
CA LEU A 120 -5.99 6.44 -9.62
C LEU A 120 -6.00 7.90 -9.19
N SER A 121 -6.01 8.18 -7.89
CA SER A 121 -6.02 9.57 -7.38
C SER A 121 -4.81 10.38 -7.82
N LEU A 122 -3.64 9.74 -7.95
CA LEU A 122 -2.38 10.41 -8.31
C LEU A 122 -2.16 10.55 -9.81
N ALA A 123 -2.94 9.85 -10.65
CA ALA A 123 -2.73 9.84 -12.10
C ALA A 123 -2.83 11.23 -12.74
N SER A 124 -3.73 12.07 -12.24
CA SER A 124 -3.89 13.45 -12.73
C SER A 124 -2.89 14.43 -12.13
N GLU A 125 -2.32 14.14 -10.96
CA GLU A 125 -1.41 15.04 -10.24
C GLU A 125 0.05 14.88 -10.70
N LEU A 126 0.50 13.66 -10.99
CA LEU A 126 1.90 13.32 -11.22
C LEU A 126 2.26 13.37 -12.71
N LYS A 127 2.61 14.54 -13.22
CA LYS A 127 2.96 14.77 -14.64
C LYS A 127 4.13 13.92 -15.17
N SER A 128 5.00 13.42 -14.29
CA SER A 128 6.10 12.52 -14.66
C SER A 128 5.66 11.08 -14.92
N VAL A 129 4.45 10.71 -14.50
CA VAL A 129 3.87 9.39 -14.70
C VAL A 129 3.23 9.31 -16.09
N GLN A 130 3.60 8.28 -16.86
CA GLN A 130 3.15 8.11 -18.24
C GLN A 130 2.04 7.07 -18.39
N ALA A 131 1.95 6.14 -17.43
CA ALA A 131 0.95 5.09 -17.42
C ALA A 131 0.64 4.64 -16.00
N ILE A 132 -0.57 4.14 -15.81
CA ILE A 132 -0.99 3.50 -14.56
C ILE A 132 -1.55 2.11 -14.86
N MET A 133 -1.37 1.21 -13.91
CA MET A 133 -1.95 -0.12 -13.90
C MET A 133 -2.58 -0.35 -12.54
N VAL A 134 -3.83 -0.73 -12.50
CA VAL A 134 -4.55 -0.98 -11.26
C VAL A 134 -5.18 -2.36 -11.27
N GLN A 135 -5.03 -3.08 -10.18
CA GLN A 135 -5.62 -4.41 -9.99
C GLN A 135 -6.65 -4.33 -8.87
N VAL A 136 -7.91 -4.70 -9.18
CA VAL A 136 -9.04 -4.67 -8.23
C VAL A 136 -9.04 -3.42 -7.34
N PRO A 137 -9.03 -2.20 -7.92
CA PRO A 137 -8.78 -0.98 -7.17
C PRO A 137 -9.91 -0.68 -6.17
N TYR A 138 -9.54 -0.15 -5.01
CA TYR A 138 -10.48 0.44 -4.06
C TYR A 138 -10.91 1.82 -4.59
N VAL A 139 -12.10 1.90 -5.16
CA VAL A 139 -12.53 3.10 -5.91
C VAL A 139 -13.54 3.97 -5.18
N ASP A 140 -14.33 3.38 -4.26
CA ASP A 140 -15.36 4.10 -3.50
C ASP A 140 -15.56 3.48 -2.12
N GLY A 141 -15.13 4.21 -1.09
CA GLY A 141 -15.26 3.78 0.30
C GLY A 141 -16.69 3.73 0.79
N ALA A 142 -17.54 4.62 0.31
CA ALA A 142 -18.96 4.62 0.71
C ALA A 142 -19.71 3.41 0.15
N GLU A 143 -19.42 3.03 -1.10
CA GLU A 143 -19.99 1.81 -1.69
C GLU A 143 -19.43 0.55 -1.01
N THR A 144 -18.12 0.52 -0.76
CA THR A 144 -17.47 -0.60 -0.06
C THR A 144 -18.04 -0.78 1.37
N ALA A 145 -18.33 0.32 2.06
CA ALA A 145 -18.92 0.28 3.41
C ALA A 145 -20.28 -0.43 3.48
N LYS A 146 -21.04 -0.48 2.38
CA LYS A 146 -22.32 -1.20 2.30
C LYS A 146 -22.15 -2.73 2.43
N LEU A 147 -20.97 -3.24 2.17
CA LEU A 147 -20.63 -4.66 2.33
C LEU A 147 -20.32 -5.02 3.80
N PHE A 148 -20.19 -4.02 4.67
CA PHE A 148 -19.87 -4.24 6.08
C PHE A 148 -21.13 -4.72 6.84
N PRO A 149 -21.03 -5.78 7.67
CA PRO A 149 -22.19 -6.30 8.41
C PRO A 149 -22.77 -5.26 9.37
N ILE A 150 -24.02 -4.89 9.16
CA ILE A 150 -24.69 -3.82 9.93
C ILE A 150 -24.69 -4.12 11.44
N GLN A 151 -24.77 -5.38 11.83
CA GLN A 151 -24.77 -5.83 13.24
C GLN A 151 -23.42 -5.57 13.92
N GLN A 152 -22.33 -5.54 13.16
CA GLN A 152 -20.97 -5.29 13.67
C GLN A 152 -20.62 -3.80 13.69
N LEU A 153 -21.36 -2.97 12.98
CA LEU A 153 -21.07 -1.55 12.81
C LEU A 153 -20.99 -0.77 14.14
N PRO A 154 -21.88 -0.95 15.14
CA PRO A 154 -21.78 -0.25 16.42
C PRO A 154 -20.47 -0.58 17.17
N LYS A 155 -20.05 -1.86 17.17
CA LYS A 155 -18.77 -2.30 17.78
C LYS A 155 -17.57 -1.69 17.04
N ALA A 156 -17.58 -1.70 15.70
CA ALA A 156 -16.54 -1.10 14.87
C ALA A 156 -16.39 0.40 15.14
N LEU A 157 -17.49 1.14 15.12
CA LEU A 157 -17.51 2.59 15.38
C LEU A 157 -17.00 2.93 16.79
N LYS A 158 -17.41 2.15 17.81
CA LYS A 158 -16.95 2.35 19.19
C LYS A 158 -15.43 2.20 19.28
N ILE A 159 -14.86 1.11 18.78
CA ILE A 159 -13.42 0.85 18.85
C ILE A 159 -12.65 1.91 18.03
N SER A 160 -13.13 2.25 16.83
CA SER A 160 -12.51 3.26 15.96
C SER A 160 -12.53 4.66 16.60
N SER A 161 -13.63 5.04 17.27
CA SER A 161 -13.73 6.30 17.98
C SER A 161 -12.79 6.35 19.19
N GLN A 162 -12.68 5.25 19.94
CA GLN A 162 -11.75 5.15 21.06
C GLN A 162 -10.28 5.26 20.59
N ASP A 163 -9.93 4.60 19.47
CA ASP A 163 -8.59 4.71 18.89
C ASP A 163 -8.31 6.14 18.39
N TYR A 164 -9.28 6.76 17.72
CA TYR A 164 -9.15 8.12 17.22
C TYR A 164 -8.94 9.13 18.35
N MET A 165 -9.72 9.03 19.43
CA MET A 165 -9.58 9.93 20.59
C MET A 165 -8.31 9.65 21.39
N GLY A 166 -7.97 8.38 21.59
CA GLY A 166 -6.73 7.97 22.28
C GLY A 166 -5.48 8.48 21.58
N ALA A 167 -5.46 8.46 20.25
CA ALA A 167 -4.34 8.96 19.46
C ALA A 167 -4.07 10.45 19.68
N LYS A 168 -5.10 11.26 19.94
CA LYS A 168 -4.93 12.70 20.21
C LYS A 168 -4.23 13.01 21.53
N VAL A 169 -4.24 12.06 22.46
CA VAL A 169 -3.59 12.17 23.77
C VAL A 169 -2.39 11.21 23.92
N GLY A 170 -1.88 10.70 22.79
CA GLY A 170 -0.67 9.88 22.80
C GLY A 170 -0.84 8.44 23.26
N MET A 171 -2.06 7.93 23.36
CA MET A 171 -2.31 6.53 23.74
C MET A 171 -1.91 5.58 22.59
N LEU A 172 -1.52 4.37 22.98
CA LEU A 172 -1.28 3.28 22.02
C LEU A 172 -2.56 2.97 21.23
N PRO A 173 -2.42 2.58 19.95
CA PRO A 173 -3.57 2.27 19.11
C PRO A 173 -4.43 1.16 19.67
N ARG A 174 -5.75 1.31 19.52
CA ARG A 174 -6.69 0.19 19.54
C ARG A 174 -6.81 -0.34 18.14
N THR A 175 -6.68 -1.64 18.00
CA THR A 175 -6.62 -2.29 16.68
C THR A 175 -7.89 -3.10 16.39
N LEU A 176 -8.07 -3.39 15.12
CA LEU A 176 -9.01 -4.39 14.62
C LEU A 176 -8.27 -5.34 13.66
N PRO A 177 -8.63 -6.62 13.64
CA PRO A 177 -8.10 -7.57 12.67
C PRO A 177 -8.36 -7.12 11.23
N VAL A 178 -7.41 -7.38 10.35
CA VAL A 178 -7.56 -7.18 8.90
C VAL A 178 -8.66 -8.10 8.37
N VAL A 179 -8.54 -9.39 8.70
CA VAL A 179 -9.50 -10.45 8.38
C VAL A 179 -9.70 -11.34 9.60
N HIS A 180 -10.89 -11.89 9.75
CA HIS A 180 -11.21 -12.85 10.80
C HIS A 180 -12.30 -13.82 10.31
N PRO A 181 -12.24 -15.12 10.64
CA PRO A 181 -13.21 -16.08 10.12
C PRO A 181 -14.62 -15.89 10.69
N PHE A 182 -14.78 -15.33 11.90
CA PHE A 182 -16.07 -15.29 12.62
C PHE A 182 -16.36 -13.99 13.37
N ASP A 183 -15.40 -13.11 13.58
CA ASP A 183 -15.56 -11.89 14.39
C ASP A 183 -15.32 -10.63 13.56
N LEU A 184 -15.50 -9.49 14.22
CA LEU A 184 -15.29 -8.15 13.68
C LEU A 184 -13.88 -8.00 13.08
N CYS A 185 -13.81 -7.59 11.82
CA CYS A 185 -12.58 -7.30 11.09
C CYS A 185 -12.83 -6.24 10.02
N PHE A 186 -11.75 -5.73 9.39
CA PHE A 186 -11.87 -4.72 8.33
C PHE A 186 -12.47 -5.28 7.04
N ILE A 187 -12.17 -6.52 6.68
CA ILE A 187 -12.61 -7.16 5.43
C ILE A 187 -13.43 -8.42 5.78
N PRO A 188 -14.75 -8.24 6.08
CA PRO A 188 -15.59 -9.29 6.64
C PRO A 188 -16.24 -10.20 5.58
N THR A 189 -15.75 -10.22 4.36
CA THR A 189 -16.30 -11.08 3.30
C THR A 189 -15.88 -12.54 3.49
N LYS A 190 -16.73 -13.47 3.07
CA LYS A 190 -16.67 -14.91 3.40
C LYS A 190 -15.32 -15.57 3.10
N ASP A 191 -14.68 -15.19 2.00
CA ASP A 191 -13.43 -15.75 1.47
C ASP A 191 -12.19 -14.92 1.82
N SER A 192 -12.36 -13.74 2.43
CA SER A 192 -11.26 -12.83 2.71
C SER A 192 -10.23 -13.41 3.66
N TYR A 193 -10.66 -14.17 4.68
CA TYR A 193 -9.73 -14.78 5.63
C TYR A 193 -8.78 -15.74 4.91
N ASN A 194 -9.33 -16.70 4.18
CA ASN A 194 -8.51 -17.68 3.45
C ASN A 194 -7.66 -17.01 2.36
N GLY A 195 -8.23 -16.01 1.66
CA GLY A 195 -7.51 -15.25 0.64
C GLY A 195 -6.30 -14.52 1.22
N TYR A 196 -6.47 -13.80 2.33
CA TYR A 196 -5.36 -13.11 3.00
C TYR A 196 -4.31 -14.10 3.53
N MET A 197 -4.73 -15.14 4.24
CA MET A 197 -3.79 -16.14 4.81
C MET A 197 -3.00 -16.86 3.72
N SER A 198 -3.54 -16.98 2.50
CA SER A 198 -2.82 -17.59 1.37
C SER A 198 -1.68 -16.75 0.81
N ILE A 199 -1.69 -15.43 1.07
CA ILE A 199 -0.65 -14.51 0.58
C ILE A 199 0.34 -14.08 1.66
N VAL A 200 0.02 -14.27 2.95
CA VAL A 200 0.92 -13.96 4.07
C VAL A 200 2.21 -14.75 3.92
N ASN A 201 3.33 -14.07 4.05
CA ASN A 201 4.64 -14.69 4.08
C ASN A 201 5.12 -14.78 5.53
N PRO A 202 5.22 -16.00 6.11
CA PRO A 202 5.54 -16.20 7.52
C PRO A 202 6.96 -15.76 7.91
N ASP A 203 7.85 -15.55 6.93
CA ASP A 203 9.22 -15.09 7.18
C ASP A 203 9.28 -13.58 7.55
N TYR A 204 8.15 -12.88 7.45
CA TYR A 204 8.06 -11.44 7.74
C TYR A 204 7.03 -11.17 8.83
N PHE A 205 7.39 -10.29 9.77
CA PHE A 205 6.46 -9.90 10.83
C PHE A 205 5.24 -9.18 10.24
N TRP A 206 4.07 -9.65 10.60
CA TRP A 206 2.77 -9.09 10.30
C TRP A 206 1.80 -9.43 11.44
N SER A 207 1.23 -8.43 12.12
CA SER A 207 0.34 -8.68 13.26
C SER A 207 -1.04 -9.20 12.82
N GLY A 208 -1.44 -8.91 11.59
CA GLY A 208 -2.81 -9.14 11.14
C GLY A 208 -3.81 -8.12 11.64
N GLU A 209 -3.36 -7.05 12.28
CA GLU A 209 -4.20 -6.01 12.88
C GLU A 209 -3.83 -4.62 12.37
N VAL A 210 -4.78 -3.69 12.42
CA VAL A 210 -4.61 -2.30 12.00
C VAL A 210 -5.24 -1.37 13.02
N PRO A 211 -4.62 -0.22 13.34
CA PRO A 211 -5.23 0.82 14.15
C PRO A 211 -6.63 1.19 13.64
N ALA A 212 -7.63 1.06 14.52
CA ALA A 212 -9.04 1.06 14.14
C ALA A 212 -9.52 2.41 13.58
N ARG A 213 -8.85 3.51 13.91
CA ARG A 213 -9.18 4.87 13.43
C ARG A 213 -9.19 5.01 11.91
N VAL A 214 -8.50 4.14 11.16
CA VAL A 214 -8.52 4.15 9.70
C VAL A 214 -9.92 3.90 9.14
N PHE A 215 -10.80 3.25 9.87
CA PHE A 215 -12.17 2.94 9.45
C PHE A 215 -12.91 4.17 8.91
N PHE A 216 -12.80 5.31 9.61
CA PHE A 216 -13.44 6.56 9.17
C PHE A 216 -12.87 7.13 7.88
N ASN A 217 -11.57 6.96 7.67
CA ASN A 217 -10.88 7.47 6.48
C ASN A 217 -11.20 6.60 5.26
N LEU A 218 -11.28 5.28 5.44
CA LEU A 218 -11.62 4.35 4.35
C LEU A 218 -13.00 4.67 3.75
N ILE A 219 -14.02 4.91 4.58
CA ILE A 219 -15.37 5.24 4.11
C ILE A 219 -15.38 6.53 3.26
N ARG A 220 -14.53 7.50 3.61
CA ARG A 220 -14.44 8.80 2.93
C ARG A 220 -13.56 8.78 1.69
N PHE A 221 -12.73 7.77 1.52
CA PHE A 221 -11.83 7.69 0.39
C PHE A 221 -12.57 7.24 -0.87
N ARG A 222 -12.70 8.14 -1.83
CA ARG A 222 -13.47 7.94 -3.07
C ARG A 222 -12.64 8.33 -4.31
N PRO A 223 -11.63 7.55 -4.67
CA PRO A 223 -10.78 7.81 -5.84
C PRO A 223 -11.55 8.02 -7.13
N ILE A 224 -12.69 7.35 -7.30
CA ILE A 224 -13.55 7.50 -8.51
C ILE A 224 -14.01 8.94 -8.75
N GLN A 225 -13.98 9.80 -7.74
CA GLN A 225 -14.37 11.21 -7.88
C GLN A 225 -13.23 12.12 -8.35
N THR A 226 -12.00 11.57 -8.45
CA THR A 226 -10.80 12.31 -8.86
C THR A 226 -10.34 12.00 -10.28
N VAL A 227 -10.99 11.05 -10.94
CA VAL A 227 -10.65 10.55 -12.29
C VAL A 227 -11.60 11.13 -13.32
#